data_c45212984c1fc48f5c956179b5c0a41f
#
_entry.id   c45212984c1fc48f5c956179b5c0a41f
#
_cell.length_a   1.000
_cell.length_b   1.000
_cell.length_c   1.000
_cell.angle_alpha   90.00
_cell.angle_beta   90.00
_cell.angle_gamma   90.00
#
_symmetry.space_group_name_H-M   'P 1'
#
loop_
_entity.id
_entity.type
_entity.pdbx_description
1 polymer ?
#
loop_
_entity_poly.entity_id
_entity_poly.type
_entity_poly.pdbx_seq_one_letter_code
_entity_poly.pdbx_strand_id
1 'polypeptide(L)'
;ESKSDGKTNDAERELTVEKNAGDCRLEIKGDANAASATLVELDLFGISSNASIVTKAYDAYSDYKFNSAKITFDIDSAKLSKMGYSFDDLTVLRFDSRSTLYTKVDSKADKSKKTVSASLTELGTYVVGVEKTVNDEATTRICFLVDNSGSMYPKEQCVTSSENDVDFKRLEFAKNLIDKFESHYQVGICKFTGSYKKMVDFTDDKTKLTEALDKIKSEKEIFNGTHSQTALKKCMDEFKTTSGGKYRNIIVMLTDGESDEPNPASVSSLANTAKDKDIIVLTVGLGRDVDRDWLQKLAYSTGGKYYSASDANALNDVYKQIVTTLNYDIVTYTNADDNVRGYSLYNTGFDPKVNGFSFKNFRTTTTASVDFGMAVMARDWYLGNVKTSLGDI
;
A
#
# COMPACT_ATOMS: atom_id res chain seq x y z
N GLU A 1 61.23 42.52 -7.47
CA GLU A 1 60.47 41.67 -6.54
C GLU A 1 59.15 41.29 -7.17
N SER A 2 59.10 40.16 -7.80
CA SER A 2 57.89 39.61 -8.40
C SER A 2 57.15 38.76 -7.37
N LYS A 3 55.99 39.18 -6.96
CA LYS A 3 55.03 38.34 -6.24
C LYS A 3 54.37 37.41 -7.23
N SER A 4 54.69 36.13 -7.12
CA SER A 4 53.94 35.07 -7.78
C SER A 4 52.65 34.82 -7.00
N ASP A 5 51.52 35.28 -7.56
CA ASP A 5 50.20 34.82 -7.10
C ASP A 5 49.98 33.35 -7.50
N GLY A 6 50.23 32.49 -6.54
CA GLY A 6 49.88 31.10 -6.63
C GLY A 6 48.38 30.96 -6.50
N LYS A 7 47.65 31.10 -7.59
CA LYS A 7 46.29 30.52 -7.71
C LYS A 7 46.45 29.00 -7.90
N THR A 8 46.32 28.27 -6.82
CA THR A 8 46.00 26.86 -6.89
C THR A 8 44.59 26.76 -7.47
N ASN A 9 44.49 26.38 -8.76
CA ASN A 9 43.29 25.85 -9.34
C ASN A 9 43.06 24.48 -8.70
N ASP A 10 42.37 24.45 -7.56
CA ASP A 10 41.66 23.27 -7.12
C ASP A 10 40.46 23.11 -8.07
N ALA A 11 40.71 22.59 -9.27
CA ALA A 11 39.67 22.01 -10.08
C ALA A 11 39.01 20.96 -9.20
N GLU A 12 37.77 21.20 -8.79
CA GLU A 12 36.99 20.26 -7.98
C GLU A 12 37.03 18.90 -8.71
N ARG A 13 37.72 17.94 -8.09
CA ARG A 13 37.93 16.62 -8.68
C ARG A 13 36.59 15.90 -8.67
N GLU A 14 36.07 15.62 -9.87
CA GLU A 14 34.87 14.82 -10.01
C GLU A 14 35.07 13.44 -9.38
N LEU A 15 34.20 13.07 -8.47
CA LEU A 15 34.15 11.77 -7.82
C LEU A 15 33.01 10.94 -8.42
N THR A 16 33.28 9.65 -8.56
CA THR A 16 32.23 8.66 -8.85
C THR A 16 31.99 7.86 -7.57
N VAL A 17 30.76 7.85 -7.12
CA VAL A 17 30.33 7.12 -5.92
C VAL A 17 29.28 6.09 -6.31
N GLU A 18 29.41 4.89 -5.79
CA GLU A 18 28.44 3.82 -5.97
C GLU A 18 27.73 3.55 -4.64
N LYS A 19 26.41 3.43 -4.68
CA LYS A 19 25.53 3.02 -3.58
C LYS A 19 24.78 1.78 -3.99
N ASN A 20 24.70 0.81 -3.09
CA ASN A 20 24.02 -0.46 -3.34
C ASN A 20 22.94 -0.67 -2.27
N ALA A 21 21.76 -1.10 -2.70
CA ALA A 21 20.67 -1.51 -1.83
C ALA A 21 19.92 -2.66 -2.52
N GLY A 22 19.82 -3.83 -1.88
CA GLY A 22 19.18 -5.00 -2.45
C GLY A 22 19.65 -5.30 -3.88
N ASP A 23 18.68 -5.35 -4.79
CA ASP A 23 18.93 -5.63 -6.22
C ASP A 23 19.15 -4.34 -7.05
N CYS A 24 19.49 -3.22 -6.40
CA CYS A 24 19.66 -1.93 -7.07
C CYS A 24 21.01 -1.29 -6.77
N ARG A 25 21.59 -0.66 -7.80
CA ARG A 25 22.83 0.12 -7.72
C ARG A 25 22.61 1.51 -8.26
N LEU A 26 23.13 2.52 -7.55
CA LEU A 26 23.18 3.91 -7.96
C LEU A 26 24.62 4.33 -8.15
N GLU A 27 25.04 4.65 -9.37
CA GLU A 27 26.28 5.34 -9.68
C GLU A 27 25.99 6.84 -9.76
N ILE A 28 26.68 7.67 -9.00
CA ILE A 28 26.53 9.12 -9.02
C ILE A 28 27.87 9.79 -9.17
N LYS A 29 27.94 10.81 -10.01
CA LYS A 29 29.15 11.62 -10.27
C LYS A 29 28.89 13.07 -9.87
N GLY A 30 29.83 13.63 -9.16
CA GLY A 30 29.76 15.01 -8.68
C GLY A 30 31.03 15.41 -7.93
N ASP A 31 30.94 16.46 -7.16
CA ASP A 31 31.98 16.91 -6.25
C ASP A 31 32.11 15.99 -5.02
N ALA A 32 32.87 16.39 -4.02
CA ALA A 32 33.07 15.63 -2.79
C ALA A 32 31.76 15.31 -2.04
N ASN A 33 30.72 16.11 -2.24
CA ASN A 33 29.42 15.91 -1.59
C ASN A 33 28.58 14.79 -2.24
N ALA A 34 28.96 14.31 -3.44
CA ALA A 34 28.30 13.16 -4.08
C ALA A 34 28.33 11.91 -3.18
N ALA A 35 29.31 11.81 -2.29
CA ALA A 35 29.40 10.72 -1.31
C ALA A 35 28.23 10.70 -0.30
N SER A 36 27.56 11.83 -0.06
CA SER A 36 26.40 11.92 0.82
C SER A 36 25.12 11.35 0.23
N ALA A 37 25.10 11.04 -1.07
CA ALA A 37 23.96 10.40 -1.69
C ALA A 37 23.60 9.08 -0.99
N THR A 38 22.32 8.82 -0.88
CA THR A 38 21.77 7.59 -0.30
C THR A 38 20.94 6.84 -1.32
N LEU A 39 20.89 5.52 -1.15
CA LEU A 39 19.99 4.63 -1.86
C LEU A 39 19.35 3.71 -0.82
N VAL A 40 18.03 3.75 -0.72
CA VAL A 40 17.27 3.00 0.29
C VAL A 40 16.26 2.10 -0.43
N GLU A 41 16.22 0.84 -0.04
CA GLU A 41 15.22 -0.10 -0.51
C GLU A 41 13.89 0.16 0.20
N LEU A 42 12.81 0.19 -0.58
CA LEU A 42 11.44 0.37 -0.12
C LEU A 42 10.60 -0.81 -0.60
N ASP A 43 9.78 -1.38 0.27
CA ASP A 43 8.73 -2.29 -0.20
C ASP A 43 7.59 -1.45 -0.74
N LEU A 44 7.34 -1.60 -2.04
CA LEU A 44 6.20 -0.98 -2.69
C LEU A 44 5.01 -1.92 -2.54
N PHE A 45 4.04 -1.44 -1.79
CA PHE A 45 2.74 -2.08 -1.70
C PHE A 45 1.73 -1.09 -2.24
N GLY A 46 0.96 -1.49 -3.22
CA GLY A 46 -0.04 -0.58 -3.66
C GLY A 46 -0.64 -0.97 -4.99
N ILE A 47 -1.64 -0.20 -5.32
CA ILE A 47 -2.44 -0.38 -6.51
C ILE A 47 -1.92 0.60 -7.54
N SER A 48 -0.95 0.18 -8.34
CA SER A 48 -0.54 1.00 -9.48
C SER A 48 -1.63 1.03 -10.53
N SER A 49 -2.08 2.24 -10.89
CA SER A 49 -3.08 2.42 -11.94
C SER A 49 -2.46 2.32 -13.35
N ASN A 50 -1.18 2.69 -13.50
CA ASN A 50 -0.54 2.82 -14.81
C ASN A 50 0.71 1.97 -15.03
N ALA A 51 1.05 1.10 -14.10
CA ALA A 51 2.20 0.21 -14.25
C ALA A 51 2.03 -1.12 -13.52
N SER A 52 2.67 -2.18 -14.02
CA SER A 52 2.88 -3.44 -13.30
C SER A 52 4.30 -3.48 -12.77
N ILE A 53 4.48 -3.47 -11.46
CA ILE A 53 5.79 -3.34 -10.82
C ILE A 53 6.46 -4.70 -10.67
N VAL A 54 7.70 -4.81 -11.14
CA VAL A 54 8.49 -6.06 -11.15
C VAL A 54 9.48 -6.13 -10.01
N THR A 55 10.11 -4.99 -9.66
CA THR A 55 11.11 -4.91 -8.58
C THR A 55 10.52 -4.34 -7.30
N LYS A 56 11.33 -4.27 -6.26
CA LYS A 56 11.09 -3.37 -5.14
C LYS A 56 11.31 -1.92 -5.58
N ALA A 57 10.89 -0.97 -4.77
CA ALA A 57 11.17 0.43 -4.98
C ALA A 57 12.50 0.81 -4.32
N TYR A 58 13.19 1.77 -4.90
CA TYR A 58 14.45 2.29 -4.36
C TYR A 58 14.41 3.81 -4.41
N ASP A 59 14.60 4.42 -3.25
CA ASP A 59 14.68 5.86 -3.12
C ASP A 59 16.13 6.32 -3.15
N ALA A 60 16.45 7.11 -4.16
CA ALA A 60 17.74 7.76 -4.33
C ALA A 60 17.62 9.22 -3.89
N TYR A 61 18.43 9.65 -2.95
CA TYR A 61 18.38 11.00 -2.41
C TYR A 61 19.77 11.61 -2.22
N SER A 62 19.86 12.93 -2.43
CA SER A 62 21.01 13.75 -2.08
C SER A 62 20.56 15.20 -1.86
N ASP A 63 21.13 15.85 -0.88
CA ASP A 63 20.98 17.31 -0.65
C ASP A 63 21.80 18.15 -1.64
N TYR A 64 22.70 17.51 -2.37
CA TYR A 64 23.68 18.20 -3.22
C TYR A 64 23.42 17.92 -4.70
N LYS A 65 23.90 18.83 -5.51
CA LYS A 65 23.88 18.66 -6.97
C LYS A 65 24.85 17.57 -7.40
N PHE A 66 24.50 16.90 -8.47
CA PHE A 66 25.34 15.91 -9.13
C PHE A 66 25.46 16.22 -10.64
N ASN A 67 26.54 15.75 -11.25
CA ASN A 67 26.80 15.94 -12.67
C ASN A 67 26.09 14.90 -13.53
N SER A 68 26.09 13.65 -13.06
CA SER A 68 25.35 12.54 -13.67
C SER A 68 25.03 11.49 -12.63
N ALA A 69 23.92 10.79 -12.87
CA ALA A 69 23.56 9.61 -12.06
C ALA A 69 23.04 8.51 -12.98
N LYS A 70 23.31 7.27 -12.59
CA LYS A 70 22.81 6.07 -13.28
C LYS A 70 22.29 5.10 -12.24
N ILE A 71 21.06 4.65 -12.45
CA ILE A 71 20.47 3.57 -11.65
C ILE A 71 20.46 2.27 -12.44
N THR A 72 20.71 1.15 -11.79
CA THR A 72 20.73 -0.19 -12.39
C THR A 72 20.07 -1.17 -11.46
N PHE A 73 19.13 -1.95 -11.98
CA PHE A 73 18.37 -2.96 -11.25
C PHE A 73 18.74 -4.35 -11.78
N ASP A 74 18.97 -5.28 -10.88
CA ASP A 74 19.06 -6.70 -11.19
C ASP A 74 17.65 -7.30 -11.21
N ILE A 75 17.34 -8.11 -12.23
CA ILE A 75 16.00 -8.62 -12.48
C ILE A 75 15.89 -10.11 -12.19
N ASP A 76 14.99 -10.49 -11.32
CA ASP A 76 14.61 -11.88 -11.10
C ASP A 76 13.81 -12.42 -12.30
N SER A 77 14.49 -13.17 -13.15
CA SER A 77 13.90 -13.75 -14.36
C SER A 77 12.79 -14.76 -14.06
N ALA A 78 12.82 -15.43 -12.90
CA ALA A 78 11.79 -16.37 -12.52
C ALA A 78 10.50 -15.64 -12.11
N LYS A 79 10.63 -14.55 -11.36
CA LYS A 79 9.53 -13.68 -11.02
C LYS A 79 8.92 -13.04 -12.27
N LEU A 80 9.77 -12.50 -13.15
CA LEU A 80 9.32 -11.88 -14.41
C LEU A 80 8.49 -12.86 -15.26
N SER A 81 8.99 -14.09 -15.42
CA SER A 81 8.28 -15.14 -16.18
C SER A 81 6.95 -15.52 -15.53
N LYS A 82 6.88 -15.60 -14.20
CA LYS A 82 5.61 -15.86 -13.48
C LYS A 82 4.59 -14.76 -13.70
N MET A 83 5.04 -13.51 -13.85
CA MET A 83 4.19 -12.36 -14.16
C MET A 83 3.76 -12.32 -15.64
N GLY A 84 4.33 -13.18 -16.49
CA GLY A 84 4.01 -13.26 -17.92
C GLY A 84 4.65 -12.16 -18.77
N TYR A 85 5.70 -11.51 -18.27
CA TYR A 85 6.43 -10.45 -19.00
C TYR A 85 7.77 -10.94 -19.50
N SER A 86 8.30 -10.24 -20.50
CA SER A 86 9.63 -10.42 -21.05
C SER A 86 10.55 -9.24 -20.68
N PHE A 87 11.85 -9.39 -20.92
CA PHE A 87 12.81 -8.29 -20.70
C PHE A 87 12.55 -7.08 -21.62
N ASP A 88 11.95 -7.32 -22.78
CA ASP A 88 11.66 -6.25 -23.75
C ASP A 88 10.50 -5.35 -23.31
N ASP A 89 9.68 -5.82 -22.36
CA ASP A 89 8.58 -5.07 -21.79
C ASP A 89 9.03 -4.14 -20.65
N LEU A 90 10.25 -4.34 -20.13
CA LEU A 90 10.72 -3.69 -18.91
C LEU A 90 11.24 -2.26 -19.18
N THR A 91 10.87 -1.37 -18.29
CA THR A 91 11.40 -0.01 -18.25
C THR A 91 11.62 0.45 -16.79
N VAL A 92 12.54 1.40 -16.59
CA VAL A 92 12.64 2.10 -15.32
C VAL A 92 11.50 3.11 -15.24
N LEU A 93 10.83 3.10 -14.12
CA LEU A 93 9.71 4.00 -13.82
C LEU A 93 10.06 4.83 -12.59
N ARG A 94 9.79 6.13 -12.64
CA ARG A 94 9.89 7.03 -11.51
C ARG A 94 8.52 7.17 -10.88
N PHE A 95 8.44 6.98 -9.57
CA PHE A 95 7.24 7.23 -8.81
C PHE A 95 7.11 8.73 -8.49
N ASP A 96 5.98 9.33 -8.85
CA ASP A 96 5.62 10.68 -8.44
C ASP A 96 4.66 10.60 -7.25
N SER A 97 5.15 10.99 -6.08
CA SER A 97 4.36 10.95 -4.84
C SER A 97 3.16 11.92 -4.84
N ARG A 98 3.12 12.90 -5.73
CA ARG A 98 2.01 13.87 -5.81
C ARG A 98 0.83 13.33 -6.61
N SER A 99 1.13 12.78 -7.78
CA SER A 99 0.11 12.18 -8.67
C SER A 99 -0.15 10.71 -8.36
N THR A 100 0.74 10.06 -7.58
CA THR A 100 0.77 8.61 -7.34
C THR A 100 0.89 7.76 -8.61
N LEU A 101 1.39 8.37 -9.66
CA LEU A 101 1.60 7.73 -10.95
C LEU A 101 3.08 7.43 -11.16
N TYR A 102 3.33 6.50 -12.04
CA TYR A 102 4.66 6.17 -12.52
C TYR A 102 4.92 6.87 -13.85
N THR A 103 6.08 7.51 -13.95
CA THR A 103 6.55 8.15 -15.19
C THR A 103 7.71 7.36 -15.74
N LYS A 104 7.64 7.03 -17.03
CA LYS A 104 8.71 6.33 -17.74
C LYS A 104 9.99 7.16 -17.76
N VAL A 105 11.09 6.46 -17.50
CA VAL A 105 12.44 6.99 -17.65
C VAL A 105 13.08 6.27 -18.82
N ASP A 106 13.78 7.01 -19.69
CA ASP A 106 14.53 6.40 -20.77
C ASP A 106 15.55 5.40 -20.20
N SER A 107 15.40 4.14 -20.58
CA SER A 107 16.07 3.04 -19.93
C SER A 107 16.46 1.94 -20.91
N LYS A 108 17.46 1.15 -20.53
CA LYS A 108 17.98 0.04 -21.32
C LYS A 108 17.90 -1.25 -20.53
N ALA A 109 17.16 -2.22 -21.07
CA ALA A 109 17.17 -3.59 -20.60
C ALA A 109 18.33 -4.38 -21.23
N ASP A 110 19.06 -5.14 -20.41
CA ASP A 110 20.12 -6.06 -20.85
C ASP A 110 19.77 -7.47 -20.38
N LYS A 111 19.20 -8.25 -21.30
CA LYS A 111 18.77 -9.62 -21.04
C LYS A 111 19.92 -10.54 -20.67
N SER A 112 21.12 -10.31 -21.23
CA SER A 112 22.29 -11.14 -20.98
C SER A 112 22.80 -10.97 -19.56
N LYS A 113 22.77 -9.73 -19.05
CA LYS A 113 23.17 -9.37 -17.69
C LYS A 113 22.01 -9.44 -16.69
N LYS A 114 20.79 -9.64 -17.19
CA LYS A 114 19.54 -9.60 -16.42
C LYS A 114 19.37 -8.27 -15.66
N THR A 115 19.70 -7.14 -16.32
CA THR A 115 19.60 -5.81 -15.71
C THR A 115 18.75 -4.86 -16.51
N VAL A 116 18.16 -3.87 -15.83
CA VAL A 116 17.59 -2.69 -16.44
C VAL A 116 18.23 -1.45 -15.85
N SER A 117 18.64 -0.50 -16.69
CA SER A 117 19.33 0.69 -16.22
C SER A 117 18.83 1.96 -16.89
N ALA A 118 18.92 3.08 -16.18
CA ALA A 118 18.56 4.41 -16.67
C ALA A 118 19.58 5.46 -16.22
N SER A 119 19.80 6.46 -17.08
CA SER A 119 20.47 7.71 -16.69
C SER A 119 19.45 8.62 -16.02
N LEU A 120 19.81 9.22 -14.89
CA LEU A 120 18.90 10.03 -14.10
C LEU A 120 19.27 11.52 -14.23
N THR A 121 18.27 12.34 -14.46
CA THR A 121 18.36 13.81 -14.41
C THR A 121 18.00 14.36 -13.03
N GLU A 122 17.32 13.58 -12.22
CA GLU A 122 16.90 13.90 -10.86
C GLU A 122 16.89 12.62 -10.03
N LEU A 123 17.03 12.76 -8.72
CA LEU A 123 16.90 11.67 -7.77
C LEU A 123 15.45 11.57 -7.29
N GLY A 124 15.08 10.42 -6.72
CA GLY A 124 13.75 10.11 -6.23
C GLY A 124 13.51 8.63 -6.16
N THR A 125 12.25 8.21 -6.13
CA THR A 125 11.87 6.80 -5.99
C THR A 125 11.71 6.15 -7.37
N TYR A 126 12.42 5.05 -7.58
CA TYR A 126 12.46 4.33 -8.85
C TYR A 126 12.13 2.85 -8.67
N VAL A 127 11.50 2.29 -9.68
CA VAL A 127 11.19 0.85 -9.82
C VAL A 127 11.50 0.39 -11.23
N VAL A 128 11.51 -0.92 -11.45
CA VAL A 128 11.35 -1.49 -12.79
C VAL A 128 9.98 -2.10 -12.90
N GLY A 129 9.32 -1.82 -14.00
CA GLY A 129 7.98 -2.34 -14.28
C GLY A 129 7.67 -2.31 -15.77
N VAL A 130 6.42 -2.65 -16.05
CA VAL A 130 5.83 -2.60 -17.40
C VAL A 130 4.77 -1.52 -17.37
N GLU A 131 4.87 -0.54 -18.30
CA GLU A 131 3.82 0.46 -18.48
C GLU A 131 2.52 -0.22 -18.90
N LYS A 132 1.43 0.19 -18.29
CA LYS A 132 0.08 -0.16 -18.74
C LYS A 132 -0.37 0.90 -19.72
N THR A 133 -0.62 0.52 -20.94
CA THR A 133 -1.31 1.41 -21.90
C THR A 133 -2.76 1.61 -21.46
N VAL A 134 -3.37 2.72 -21.84
CA VAL A 134 -4.76 3.08 -21.49
C VAL A 134 -5.76 1.97 -21.86
N ASN A 135 -5.40 1.08 -22.78
CA ASN A 135 -6.19 -0.09 -23.19
C ASN A 135 -5.90 -1.37 -22.37
N ASP A 136 -4.87 -1.37 -21.53
CA ASP A 136 -4.47 -2.48 -20.63
C ASP A 136 -4.74 -2.13 -19.17
N GLU A 137 -5.82 -1.44 -18.87
CA GLU A 137 -6.26 -1.25 -17.49
C GLU A 137 -6.43 -2.62 -16.84
N ALA A 138 -5.53 -2.91 -15.89
CA ALA A 138 -5.64 -4.14 -15.13
C ALA A 138 -7.00 -4.14 -14.44
N THR A 139 -7.82 -5.11 -14.75
CA THR A 139 -9.09 -5.31 -14.06
C THR A 139 -8.80 -5.46 -12.56
N THR A 140 -9.32 -4.57 -11.74
CA THR A 140 -9.22 -4.67 -10.29
C THR A 140 -10.30 -5.62 -9.79
N ARG A 141 -9.88 -6.72 -9.16
CA ARG A 141 -10.80 -7.65 -8.48
C ARG A 141 -10.83 -7.31 -7.00
N ILE A 142 -12.02 -7.03 -6.49
CA ILE A 142 -12.23 -6.77 -5.07
C ILE A 142 -13.19 -7.83 -4.52
N CYS A 143 -12.77 -8.59 -3.53
CA CYS A 143 -13.67 -9.48 -2.79
C CYS A 143 -14.03 -8.85 -1.45
N PHE A 144 -15.32 -8.58 -1.22
CA PHE A 144 -15.83 -8.26 0.10
C PHE A 144 -15.99 -9.56 0.89
N LEU A 145 -15.21 -9.71 1.95
CA LEU A 145 -15.34 -10.79 2.93
C LEU A 145 -16.02 -10.24 4.17
N VAL A 146 -17.32 -10.49 4.27
CA VAL A 146 -18.19 -9.86 5.26
C VAL A 146 -18.47 -10.81 6.41
N ASP A 147 -18.19 -10.36 7.62
CA ASP A 147 -18.63 -11.03 8.84
C ASP A 147 -20.16 -11.00 8.94
N ASN A 148 -20.72 -12.17 9.09
CA ASN A 148 -22.16 -12.37 9.23
C ASN A 148 -22.49 -13.21 10.48
N SER A 149 -21.61 -13.17 11.47
CA SER A 149 -21.77 -13.83 12.78
C SER A 149 -22.94 -13.24 13.58
N GLY A 150 -23.36 -13.97 14.58
CA GLY A 150 -24.51 -13.59 15.40
C GLY A 150 -24.36 -12.25 16.11
N SER A 151 -23.12 -11.81 16.44
CA SER A 151 -22.82 -10.53 17.08
C SER A 151 -23.25 -9.30 16.25
N MET A 152 -23.37 -9.45 14.95
CA MET A 152 -23.79 -8.39 14.04
C MET A 152 -25.31 -8.10 14.06
N TYR A 153 -26.12 -9.05 14.53
CA TYR A 153 -27.57 -9.02 14.40
C TYR A 153 -28.28 -8.46 15.62
N PRO A 154 -29.54 -8.01 15.51
CA PRO A 154 -30.34 -7.67 16.69
C PRO A 154 -30.63 -8.89 17.54
N LYS A 155 -30.83 -8.70 18.85
CA LYS A 155 -31.07 -9.79 19.83
C LYS A 155 -32.33 -10.60 19.53
N GLU A 156 -33.31 -10.02 18.85
CA GLU A 156 -34.50 -10.72 18.39
C GLU A 156 -34.19 -11.84 17.38
N GLN A 157 -33.07 -11.70 16.66
CA GLN A 157 -32.59 -12.68 15.69
C GLN A 157 -31.47 -13.56 16.23
N CYS A 158 -30.66 -13.03 17.17
CA CYS A 158 -29.59 -13.77 17.82
C CYS A 158 -29.48 -13.36 19.30
N VAL A 159 -29.97 -14.20 20.22
CA VAL A 159 -30.06 -13.89 21.66
C VAL A 159 -28.70 -13.53 22.28
N THR A 160 -27.60 -14.10 21.76
CA THR A 160 -26.24 -13.86 22.23
C THR A 160 -25.56 -12.68 21.54
N SER A 161 -26.27 -11.95 20.70
CA SER A 161 -25.71 -10.85 19.91
C SER A 161 -25.23 -9.70 20.78
N SER A 162 -24.13 -9.09 20.35
CA SER A 162 -23.64 -7.79 20.83
C SER A 162 -24.30 -6.60 20.12
N GLU A 163 -25.15 -6.86 19.11
CA GLU A 163 -25.89 -5.85 18.35
C GLU A 163 -24.99 -4.81 17.65
N ASN A 164 -23.83 -5.25 17.16
CA ASN A 164 -22.81 -4.34 16.64
C ASN A 164 -23.19 -3.69 15.30
N ASP A 165 -24.15 -4.30 14.55
CA ASP A 165 -24.59 -3.77 13.23
C ASP A 165 -26.05 -4.12 12.91
N VAL A 166 -26.99 -3.76 13.80
CA VAL A 166 -28.41 -4.08 13.67
C VAL A 166 -29.07 -3.47 12.40
N ASP A 167 -28.54 -2.37 11.91
CA ASP A 167 -29.01 -1.65 10.72
C ASP A 167 -28.34 -2.14 9.42
N PHE A 168 -27.51 -3.17 9.49
CA PHE A 168 -26.76 -3.70 8.34
C PHE A 168 -25.88 -2.67 7.61
N LYS A 169 -25.27 -1.76 8.36
CA LYS A 169 -24.37 -0.72 7.82
C LYS A 169 -23.16 -1.31 7.11
N ARG A 170 -22.68 -2.50 7.49
CA ARG A 170 -21.64 -3.24 6.78
C ARG A 170 -22.01 -3.56 5.34
N LEU A 171 -23.30 -3.84 5.08
CA LEU A 171 -23.79 -4.12 3.72
C LEU A 171 -24.00 -2.83 2.93
N GLU A 172 -24.47 -1.77 3.59
CA GLU A 172 -24.53 -0.43 3.01
C GLU A 172 -23.14 0.09 2.63
N PHE A 173 -22.15 -0.12 3.50
CA PHE A 173 -20.75 0.18 3.23
C PHE A 173 -20.25 -0.53 1.97
N ALA A 174 -20.46 -1.85 1.85
CA ALA A 174 -20.09 -2.60 0.66
C ALA A 174 -20.79 -2.09 -0.61
N LYS A 175 -22.09 -1.78 -0.51
CA LYS A 175 -22.88 -1.22 -1.62
C LYS A 175 -22.34 0.13 -2.07
N ASN A 176 -22.06 1.04 -1.13
CA ASN A 176 -21.52 2.36 -1.42
C ASN A 176 -20.16 2.30 -2.15
N LEU A 177 -19.31 1.32 -1.81
CA LEU A 177 -18.08 1.07 -2.54
C LEU A 177 -18.36 0.55 -3.96
N ILE A 178 -19.26 -0.43 -4.11
CA ILE A 178 -19.64 -1.01 -5.40
C ILE A 178 -20.20 0.07 -6.34
N ASP A 179 -21.02 0.98 -5.83
CA ASP A 179 -21.64 2.04 -6.61
C ASP A 179 -20.60 3.01 -7.21
N LYS A 180 -19.44 3.15 -6.57
CA LYS A 180 -18.33 4.01 -7.02
C LYS A 180 -17.41 3.35 -8.03
N PHE A 181 -17.45 2.02 -8.16
CA PHE A 181 -16.56 1.31 -9.07
C PHE A 181 -17.01 1.48 -10.52
N GLU A 182 -16.03 1.72 -11.38
CA GLU A 182 -16.19 1.86 -12.82
C GLU A 182 -16.03 0.50 -13.53
N SER A 183 -16.11 0.47 -14.86
CA SER A 183 -16.14 -0.75 -15.67
C SER A 183 -14.90 -1.65 -15.57
N HIS A 184 -13.77 -1.15 -15.06
CA HIS A 184 -12.54 -1.93 -14.88
C HIS A 184 -12.47 -2.67 -13.53
N TYR A 185 -13.55 -2.63 -12.73
CA TYR A 185 -13.64 -3.37 -11.48
C TYR A 185 -14.51 -4.62 -11.64
N GLN A 186 -14.07 -5.71 -11.03
CA GLN A 186 -14.87 -6.91 -10.80
C GLN A 186 -14.97 -7.15 -9.29
N VAL A 187 -16.18 -7.33 -8.81
CA VAL A 187 -16.44 -7.49 -7.38
C VAL A 187 -17.00 -8.88 -7.11
N GLY A 188 -16.43 -9.56 -6.11
CA GLY A 188 -16.97 -10.76 -5.51
C GLY A 188 -17.49 -10.45 -4.10
N ILE A 189 -18.49 -11.19 -3.64
CA ILE A 189 -19.00 -11.07 -2.28
C ILE A 189 -19.00 -12.45 -1.64
N CYS A 190 -18.33 -12.51 -0.50
CA CYS A 190 -18.27 -13.67 0.37
C CYS A 190 -18.69 -13.28 1.78
N LYS A 191 -19.27 -14.21 2.50
CA LYS A 191 -19.58 -14.01 3.92
C LYS A 191 -19.02 -15.14 4.75
N PHE A 192 -18.85 -14.89 6.01
CA PHE A 192 -18.49 -15.92 6.96
C PHE A 192 -19.23 -15.80 8.30
N THR A 193 -19.31 -16.90 8.98
CA THR A 193 -19.72 -17.13 10.37
C THR A 193 -18.74 -18.16 10.92
N GLY A 194 -19.16 -19.20 11.63
CA GLY A 194 -18.41 -20.45 11.80
C GLY A 194 -18.18 -21.23 10.49
N SER A 195 -18.67 -20.72 9.36
CA SER A 195 -18.46 -21.29 8.03
C SER A 195 -18.34 -20.19 6.96
N TYR A 196 -17.69 -20.53 5.86
CA TYR A 196 -17.51 -19.64 4.70
C TYR A 196 -18.54 -19.91 3.62
N LYS A 197 -19.06 -18.86 2.98
CA LYS A 197 -19.95 -18.97 1.82
C LYS A 197 -19.67 -17.87 0.80
N LYS A 198 -19.42 -18.28 -0.44
CA LYS A 198 -19.42 -17.37 -1.59
C LYS A 198 -20.87 -17.03 -1.95
N MET A 199 -21.19 -15.75 -2.03
CA MET A 199 -22.52 -15.23 -2.36
C MET A 199 -22.63 -14.93 -3.84
N VAL A 200 -21.62 -14.33 -4.44
CA VAL A 200 -21.51 -14.06 -5.86
C VAL A 200 -20.05 -14.11 -6.29
N ASP A 201 -19.80 -14.62 -7.49
CA ASP A 201 -18.48 -14.65 -8.11
C ASP A 201 -18.08 -13.26 -8.63
N PHE A 202 -16.82 -13.07 -8.99
CA PHE A 202 -16.34 -11.80 -9.55
C PHE A 202 -17.15 -11.37 -10.77
N THR A 203 -17.77 -10.21 -10.69
CA THR A 203 -18.62 -9.61 -11.74
C THR A 203 -18.60 -8.09 -11.65
N ASP A 204 -18.88 -7.41 -12.75
CA ASP A 204 -19.15 -5.97 -12.84
C ASP A 204 -20.65 -5.65 -12.81
N ASP A 205 -21.49 -6.68 -12.80
CA ASP A 205 -22.96 -6.57 -12.76
C ASP A 205 -23.43 -6.12 -11.37
N LYS A 206 -23.66 -4.81 -11.23
CA LYS A 206 -24.09 -4.19 -9.97
C LYS A 206 -25.45 -4.74 -9.46
N THR A 207 -26.29 -5.23 -10.36
CA THR A 207 -27.59 -5.84 -9.97
C THR A 207 -27.34 -7.13 -9.21
N LYS A 208 -26.52 -8.05 -9.74
CA LYS A 208 -26.15 -9.29 -9.04
C LYS A 208 -25.46 -9.05 -7.72
N LEU A 209 -24.62 -8.02 -7.65
CA LEU A 209 -23.92 -7.64 -6.42
C LEU A 209 -24.91 -7.14 -5.36
N THR A 210 -25.87 -6.29 -5.76
CA THR A 210 -26.92 -5.80 -4.86
C THR A 210 -27.82 -6.94 -4.37
N GLU A 211 -28.26 -7.82 -5.27
CA GLU A 211 -29.04 -9.01 -4.91
C GLU A 211 -28.31 -9.93 -3.92
N ALA A 212 -26.98 -10.06 -4.05
CA ALA A 212 -26.18 -10.85 -3.12
C ALA A 212 -26.15 -10.21 -1.71
N LEU A 213 -26.03 -8.87 -1.62
CA LEU A 213 -26.09 -8.15 -0.34
C LEU A 213 -27.49 -8.23 0.29
N ASP A 214 -28.55 -8.07 -0.51
CA ASP A 214 -29.94 -8.18 -0.04
C ASP A 214 -30.24 -9.60 0.46
N LYS A 215 -29.66 -10.61 -0.18
CA LYS A 215 -29.77 -12.00 0.28
C LYS A 215 -29.11 -12.23 1.63
N ILE A 216 -27.94 -11.60 1.89
CA ILE A 216 -27.30 -11.64 3.21
C ILE A 216 -28.22 -10.97 4.23
N LYS A 217 -28.76 -9.78 3.89
CA LYS A 217 -29.66 -9.01 4.77
C LYS A 217 -30.95 -9.77 5.13
N SER A 218 -31.48 -10.55 4.20
CA SER A 218 -32.73 -11.30 4.38
C SER A 218 -32.58 -12.67 5.03
N GLU A 219 -31.36 -13.07 5.44
CA GLU A 219 -31.15 -14.36 6.11
C GLU A 219 -31.86 -14.42 7.44
N LYS A 220 -32.56 -15.53 7.66
CA LYS A 220 -33.32 -15.79 8.91
C LYS A 220 -32.58 -16.72 9.86
N GLU A 221 -31.70 -17.56 9.33
CA GLU A 221 -30.90 -18.48 10.12
C GLU A 221 -29.56 -17.83 10.40
N ILE A 222 -29.37 -17.43 11.65
CA ILE A 222 -28.18 -16.78 12.13
C ILE A 222 -27.30 -17.83 12.80
N PHE A 223 -26.09 -17.98 12.29
CA PHE A 223 -25.12 -18.94 12.85
C PHE A 223 -24.09 -18.20 13.69
N ASN A 224 -23.78 -18.77 14.84
CA ASN A 224 -22.68 -18.32 15.68
C ASN A 224 -21.34 -18.78 15.15
N GLY A 225 -20.29 -18.17 15.64
CA GLY A 225 -18.91 -18.43 15.29
C GLY A 225 -18.34 -17.42 14.30
N THR A 226 -17.05 -17.12 14.48
CA THR A 226 -16.30 -16.11 13.73
C THR A 226 -15.00 -16.75 13.23
N HIS A 227 -15.12 -17.64 12.23
CA HIS A 227 -13.98 -18.36 11.65
C HIS A 227 -13.30 -17.50 10.58
N SER A 228 -12.70 -16.42 10.98
CA SER A 228 -12.15 -15.38 10.09
C SER A 228 -10.92 -15.84 9.29
N GLN A 229 -10.03 -16.65 9.88
CA GLN A 229 -8.81 -17.13 9.24
C GLN A 229 -9.12 -18.17 8.16
N THR A 230 -9.97 -19.13 8.47
CA THR A 230 -10.44 -20.13 7.48
C THR A 230 -11.21 -19.46 6.35
N ALA A 231 -12.05 -18.48 6.67
CA ALA A 231 -12.79 -17.71 5.69
C ALA A 231 -11.87 -16.92 4.76
N LEU A 232 -10.88 -16.24 5.32
CA LEU A 232 -9.89 -15.49 4.54
C LEU A 232 -9.11 -16.41 3.59
N LYS A 233 -8.66 -17.57 4.06
CA LYS A 233 -7.96 -18.56 3.22
C LYS A 233 -8.83 -19.02 2.06
N LYS A 234 -10.09 -19.36 2.32
CA LYS A 234 -11.05 -19.76 1.26
C LYS A 234 -11.35 -18.60 0.31
N CYS A 235 -11.46 -17.37 0.83
CA CYS A 235 -11.62 -16.19 -0.01
C CYS A 235 -10.43 -15.97 -0.95
N MET A 236 -9.20 -16.16 -0.48
CA MET A 236 -8.01 -16.12 -1.34
C MET A 236 -8.03 -17.17 -2.45
N ASP A 237 -8.67 -18.32 -2.24
CA ASP A 237 -8.79 -19.37 -3.25
C ASP A 237 -9.79 -19.03 -4.37
N GLU A 238 -10.65 -18.04 -4.18
CA GLU A 238 -11.55 -17.53 -5.23
C GLU A 238 -10.78 -16.74 -6.31
N PHE A 239 -9.63 -16.19 -5.98
CA PHE A 239 -8.76 -15.49 -6.93
C PHE A 239 -7.98 -16.51 -7.76
N LYS A 240 -8.53 -16.88 -8.91
CA LYS A 240 -7.84 -17.76 -9.84
C LYS A 240 -6.57 -17.08 -10.35
N THR A 241 -5.47 -17.80 -10.29
CA THR A 241 -4.19 -17.35 -10.82
C THR A 241 -4.33 -17.20 -12.34
N THR A 242 -4.27 -16.00 -12.83
CA THR A 242 -4.16 -15.71 -14.26
C THR A 242 -2.74 -15.24 -14.52
N SER A 243 -1.99 -16.03 -15.28
CA SER A 243 -0.70 -15.60 -15.79
C SER A 243 -0.87 -14.32 -16.62
N GLY A 244 0.02 -13.36 -16.44
CA GLY A 244 0.08 -12.18 -17.28
C GLY A 244 -0.31 -10.85 -16.65
N GLY A 245 -0.28 -10.71 -15.33
CA GLY A 245 -0.36 -9.39 -14.65
C GLY A 245 -1.63 -8.57 -14.92
N LYS A 246 -2.70 -9.22 -15.42
CA LYS A 246 -3.95 -8.55 -15.85
C LYS A 246 -4.89 -8.15 -14.70
N TYR A 247 -4.62 -8.59 -13.48
CA TYR A 247 -5.53 -8.35 -12.36
C TYR A 247 -4.79 -7.78 -11.17
N ARG A 248 -5.44 -6.82 -10.51
CA ARG A 248 -5.10 -6.39 -9.15
C ARG A 248 -6.10 -7.04 -8.22
N ASN A 249 -5.62 -7.79 -7.25
CA ASN A 249 -6.47 -8.58 -6.37
C ASN A 249 -6.51 -7.97 -4.97
N ILE A 250 -7.70 -7.66 -4.49
CA ILE A 250 -7.91 -7.01 -3.20
C ILE A 250 -9.00 -7.75 -2.43
N ILE A 251 -8.75 -8.01 -1.15
CA ILE A 251 -9.79 -8.43 -0.22
C ILE A 251 -10.08 -7.28 0.72
N VAL A 252 -11.35 -6.90 0.86
CA VAL A 252 -11.83 -6.02 1.92
C VAL A 252 -12.53 -6.90 2.94
N MET A 253 -11.85 -7.15 4.05
CA MET A 253 -12.37 -7.99 5.15
C MET A 253 -12.92 -7.11 6.25
N LEU A 254 -14.19 -7.31 6.61
CA LEU A 254 -14.85 -6.61 7.71
C LEU A 254 -15.29 -7.61 8.76
N THR A 255 -14.95 -7.35 10.03
CA THR A 255 -15.33 -8.16 11.20
C THR A 255 -15.53 -7.28 12.44
N ASP A 256 -16.39 -7.74 13.35
CA ASP A 256 -16.67 -7.09 14.63
C ASP A 256 -16.09 -7.86 15.82
N GLY A 257 -15.42 -8.99 15.61
CA GLY A 257 -14.98 -9.86 16.68
C GLY A 257 -13.63 -10.53 16.46
N GLU A 258 -13.14 -11.13 17.54
CA GLU A 258 -12.03 -12.05 17.51
C GLU A 258 -12.46 -13.38 16.89
N SER A 259 -11.49 -14.07 16.29
CA SER A 259 -11.75 -15.41 15.77
C SER A 259 -11.87 -16.42 16.89
N ASP A 260 -12.90 -17.26 16.82
CA ASP A 260 -13.14 -18.38 17.74
C ASP A 260 -12.74 -19.75 17.15
N GLU A 261 -11.88 -19.72 16.12
CA GLU A 261 -11.40 -20.95 15.49
C GLU A 261 -10.55 -21.79 16.45
N PRO A 262 -10.81 -23.10 16.52
CA PRO A 262 -10.03 -24.00 17.40
C PRO A 262 -8.55 -24.10 17.02
N ASN A 263 -8.20 -23.93 15.74
CA ASN A 263 -6.84 -23.98 15.20
C ASN A 263 -6.63 -22.84 14.20
N PRO A 264 -6.48 -21.61 14.65
CA PRO A 264 -6.35 -20.47 13.75
C PRO A 264 -5.03 -20.51 12.97
N ALA A 265 -5.10 -20.13 11.69
CA ALA A 265 -3.89 -19.95 10.90
C ALA A 265 -3.09 -18.74 11.39
N SER A 266 -1.78 -18.84 11.41
CA SER A 266 -0.93 -17.70 11.77
C SER A 266 -1.03 -16.56 10.74
N VAL A 267 -0.87 -15.32 11.20
CA VAL A 267 -0.82 -14.14 10.31
C VAL A 267 0.23 -14.32 9.22
N SER A 268 1.42 -14.82 9.57
CA SER A 268 2.50 -15.03 8.60
C SER A 268 2.11 -16.04 7.52
N SER A 269 1.42 -17.12 7.87
CA SER A 269 0.95 -18.12 6.90
C SER A 269 -0.08 -17.51 5.94
N LEU A 270 -1.04 -16.74 6.46
CA LEU A 270 -2.06 -16.08 5.65
C LEU A 270 -1.45 -14.99 4.75
N ALA A 271 -0.55 -14.19 5.30
CA ALA A 271 0.15 -13.15 4.55
C ALA A 271 1.01 -13.72 3.42
N ASN A 272 1.72 -14.82 3.66
CA ASN A 272 2.47 -15.49 2.62
C ASN A 272 1.55 -16.04 1.52
N THR A 273 0.42 -16.66 1.90
CA THR A 273 -0.57 -17.12 0.92
C THR A 273 -1.12 -15.97 0.07
N ALA A 274 -1.39 -14.83 0.69
CA ALA A 274 -1.85 -13.63 -0.02
C ALA A 274 -0.78 -13.10 -0.99
N LYS A 275 0.48 -13.02 -0.54
CA LYS A 275 1.62 -12.59 -1.38
C LYS A 275 1.86 -13.52 -2.56
N ASP A 276 1.79 -14.83 -2.35
CA ASP A 276 1.96 -15.82 -3.43
C ASP A 276 0.87 -15.72 -4.52
N LYS A 277 -0.28 -15.15 -4.17
CA LYS A 277 -1.41 -14.91 -5.08
C LYS A 277 -1.53 -13.45 -5.54
N ASP A 278 -0.60 -12.60 -5.16
CA ASP A 278 -0.63 -11.16 -5.41
C ASP A 278 -1.94 -10.51 -4.93
N ILE A 279 -2.31 -10.81 -3.69
CA ILE A 279 -3.52 -10.31 -3.04
C ILE A 279 -3.15 -9.32 -1.93
N ILE A 280 -3.73 -8.12 -1.99
CA ILE A 280 -3.69 -7.14 -0.92
C ILE A 280 -4.93 -7.32 -0.03
N VAL A 281 -4.73 -7.34 1.28
CA VAL A 281 -5.84 -7.44 2.25
C VAL A 281 -6.02 -6.11 2.98
N LEU A 282 -7.16 -5.49 2.77
CA LEU A 282 -7.63 -4.36 3.57
C LEU A 282 -8.52 -4.92 4.68
N THR A 283 -8.27 -4.53 5.92
CA THR A 283 -9.06 -5.01 7.06
C THR A 283 -9.83 -3.87 7.71
N VAL A 284 -11.09 -4.12 8.05
CA VAL A 284 -11.97 -3.19 8.74
C VAL A 284 -12.43 -3.84 10.03
N GLY A 285 -12.01 -3.27 11.16
CA GLY A 285 -12.47 -3.68 12.49
C GLY A 285 -13.63 -2.82 12.95
N LEU A 286 -14.77 -3.43 13.26
CA LEU A 286 -15.98 -2.76 13.73
C LEU A 286 -16.15 -2.96 15.25
N GLY A 287 -16.24 -1.85 15.98
CA GLY A 287 -16.45 -1.87 17.42
C GLY A 287 -15.16 -2.04 18.24
N ARG A 288 -15.30 -2.54 19.47
CA ARG A 288 -14.20 -2.59 20.44
C ARG A 288 -13.60 -3.98 20.64
N ASP A 289 -14.35 -5.01 20.32
CA ASP A 289 -14.02 -6.41 20.64
C ASP A 289 -13.27 -7.12 19.51
N VAL A 290 -12.69 -6.36 18.60
CA VAL A 290 -11.88 -6.88 17.49
C VAL A 290 -10.43 -7.10 17.89
N ASP A 291 -9.81 -8.16 17.39
CA ASP A 291 -8.36 -8.34 17.45
C ASP A 291 -7.64 -7.37 16.51
N ARG A 292 -7.44 -6.14 16.98
CA ARG A 292 -6.78 -5.07 16.23
C ARG A 292 -5.37 -5.45 15.80
N ASP A 293 -4.63 -6.09 16.68
CA ASP A 293 -3.24 -6.47 16.42
C ASP A 293 -3.16 -7.47 15.28
N TRP A 294 -4.05 -8.45 15.26
CA TRP A 294 -4.14 -9.43 14.19
C TRP A 294 -4.53 -8.77 12.86
N LEU A 295 -5.58 -7.96 12.86
CA LEU A 295 -6.07 -7.26 11.67
C LEU A 295 -5.03 -6.31 11.09
N GLN A 296 -4.32 -5.54 11.93
CA GLN A 296 -3.24 -4.65 11.50
C GLN A 296 -2.07 -5.44 10.92
N LYS A 297 -1.59 -6.47 11.62
CA LYS A 297 -0.47 -7.30 11.16
C LYS A 297 -0.79 -7.96 9.81
N LEU A 298 -2.02 -8.49 9.67
CA LEU A 298 -2.45 -9.10 8.42
C LEU A 298 -2.46 -8.08 7.27
N ALA A 299 -3.13 -6.95 7.45
CA ALA A 299 -3.20 -5.91 6.44
C ALA A 299 -1.81 -5.44 6.02
N TYR A 300 -0.97 -5.01 6.96
CA TYR A 300 0.37 -4.51 6.67
C TYR A 300 1.29 -5.56 6.06
N SER A 301 1.18 -6.82 6.51
CA SER A 301 1.98 -7.90 5.93
C SER A 301 1.63 -8.22 4.48
N THR A 302 0.43 -7.87 4.02
CA THR A 302 -0.01 -8.05 2.62
C THR A 302 0.08 -6.77 1.79
N GLY A 303 0.58 -5.68 2.39
CA GLY A 303 0.67 -4.37 1.74
C GLY A 303 -0.64 -3.57 1.75
N GLY A 304 -1.60 -4.00 2.54
CA GLY A 304 -2.85 -3.30 2.74
C GLY A 304 -2.84 -2.38 3.95
N LYS A 305 -4.03 -1.98 4.38
CA LYS A 305 -4.24 -1.07 5.50
C LYS A 305 -5.37 -1.58 6.40
N TYR A 306 -5.19 -1.36 7.70
CA TYR A 306 -6.23 -1.54 8.70
C TYR A 306 -7.04 -0.27 8.88
N TYR A 307 -8.34 -0.41 8.96
CA TYR A 307 -9.28 0.66 9.27
C TYR A 307 -10.07 0.30 10.52
N SER A 308 -10.29 1.29 11.40
CA SER A 308 -11.08 1.12 12.60
C SER A 308 -12.36 1.93 12.49
N ALA A 309 -13.50 1.27 12.70
CA ALA A 309 -14.79 1.89 12.89
C ALA A 309 -15.21 1.69 14.35
N SER A 310 -15.47 2.78 15.08
CA SER A 310 -15.88 2.71 16.50
C SER A 310 -17.24 2.02 16.66
N ASP A 311 -18.07 2.16 15.66
CA ASP A 311 -19.43 1.59 15.56
C ASP A 311 -19.85 1.53 14.08
N ALA A 312 -21.02 0.99 13.80
CA ALA A 312 -21.54 0.85 12.45
C ALA A 312 -21.69 2.18 11.69
N ASN A 313 -21.95 3.29 12.37
CA ASN A 313 -22.08 4.59 11.73
C ASN A 313 -20.74 5.14 11.23
N ALA A 314 -19.63 4.81 11.93
CA ALA A 314 -18.28 5.21 11.52
C ALA A 314 -17.81 4.52 10.23
N LEU A 315 -18.48 3.46 9.76
CA LEU A 315 -18.18 2.80 8.48
C LEU A 315 -18.27 3.77 7.29
N ASN A 316 -19.07 4.82 7.39
CA ASN A 316 -19.16 5.84 6.35
C ASN A 316 -17.85 6.63 6.15
N ASP A 317 -17.08 6.84 7.22
CA ASP A 317 -15.80 7.51 7.14
C ASP A 317 -14.69 6.55 6.69
N VAL A 318 -14.78 5.29 7.11
CA VAL A 318 -13.92 4.20 6.62
C VAL A 318 -14.09 4.02 5.11
N TYR A 319 -15.32 4.08 4.59
CA TYR A 319 -15.58 4.05 3.17
C TYR A 319 -14.77 5.09 2.38
N LYS A 320 -14.78 6.35 2.82
CA LYS A 320 -14.03 7.44 2.16
C LYS A 320 -12.52 7.16 2.16
N GLN A 321 -12.00 6.64 3.27
CA GLN A 321 -10.59 6.29 3.38
C GLN A 321 -10.20 5.12 2.46
N ILE A 322 -11.07 4.11 2.31
CA ILE A 322 -10.82 2.99 1.40
C ILE A 322 -10.84 3.45 -0.06
N VAL A 323 -11.80 4.27 -0.48
CA VAL A 323 -11.82 4.86 -1.83
C VAL A 323 -10.50 5.58 -2.12
N THR A 324 -10.01 6.37 -1.16
CA THR A 324 -8.70 7.02 -1.30
C THR A 324 -7.58 5.99 -1.44
N THR A 325 -7.54 4.98 -0.57
CA THR A 325 -6.49 3.94 -0.61
C THR A 325 -6.50 3.14 -1.92
N LEU A 326 -7.67 2.87 -2.49
CA LEU A 326 -7.78 2.16 -3.77
C LEU A 326 -7.19 2.93 -4.96
N ASN A 327 -7.05 4.25 -4.82
CA ASN A 327 -6.51 5.14 -5.85
C ASN A 327 -5.01 5.44 -5.66
N TYR A 328 -4.39 5.02 -4.56
CA TYR A 328 -3.01 5.35 -4.24
C TYR A 328 -2.14 4.10 -4.02
N ASP A 329 -0.90 4.19 -4.44
CA ASP A 329 0.12 3.20 -4.10
C ASP A 329 0.62 3.44 -2.66
N ILE A 330 0.92 2.34 -1.96
CA ILE A 330 1.47 2.36 -0.62
C ILE A 330 2.94 1.97 -0.71
N VAL A 331 3.81 2.80 -0.19
CA VAL A 331 5.25 2.54 -0.13
C VAL A 331 5.63 2.24 1.32
N THR A 332 6.28 1.12 1.54
CA THR A 332 6.73 0.70 2.87
C THR A 332 8.26 0.67 2.90
N TYR A 333 8.85 1.30 3.90
CA TYR A 333 10.28 1.17 4.16
C TYR A 333 10.57 -0.19 4.80
N THR A 334 11.45 -0.96 4.18
CA THR A 334 12.07 -2.10 4.82
C THR A 334 13.47 -1.70 5.26
N ASN A 335 13.74 -1.78 6.55
CA ASN A 335 15.12 -1.70 7.02
C ASN A 335 15.80 -3.04 6.82
N ALA A 336 17.06 -2.97 6.36
CA ALA A 336 17.93 -4.13 6.24
C ALA A 336 18.23 -4.84 7.58
N ASP A 337 17.94 -4.18 8.71
CA ASP A 337 18.03 -4.78 10.05
C ASP A 337 16.65 -5.28 10.46
N ASP A 338 16.51 -6.59 10.66
CA ASP A 338 15.29 -7.30 11.08
C ASP A 338 14.63 -6.79 12.37
N ASN A 339 15.19 -5.77 13.02
CA ASN A 339 14.74 -5.21 14.28
C ASN A 339 14.02 -3.86 14.16
N VAL A 340 13.93 -3.27 12.98
CA VAL A 340 13.24 -1.99 12.82
C VAL A 340 11.89 -2.23 12.15
N ARG A 341 10.83 -1.86 12.84
CA ARG A 341 9.46 -1.91 12.33
C ARG A 341 9.38 -1.14 11.03
N GLY A 342 8.94 -1.79 9.95
CA GLY A 342 8.70 -1.14 8.68
C GLY A 342 7.72 0.02 8.84
N TYR A 343 8.03 1.17 8.24
CA TYR A 343 7.12 2.30 8.16
C TYR A 343 6.42 2.23 6.82
N SER A 344 5.09 2.34 6.83
CA SER A 344 4.33 2.52 5.61
C SER A 344 4.30 4.00 5.27
N LEU A 345 4.80 4.36 4.10
CA LEU A 345 4.64 5.71 3.56
C LEU A 345 3.31 5.77 2.82
N TYR A 346 2.45 6.65 3.29
CA TYR A 346 1.22 7.01 2.61
C TYR A 346 1.43 8.35 1.90
N ASN A 347 1.03 8.44 0.64
CA ASN A 347 0.84 9.74 0.06
C ASN A 347 -0.39 10.38 0.71
N THR A 348 -0.15 11.28 1.63
CA THR A 348 -1.21 11.99 2.34
C THR A 348 -1.73 13.19 1.56
N GLY A 349 -1.14 13.50 0.40
CA GLY A 349 -1.32 14.80 -0.26
C GLY A 349 -0.68 15.95 0.51
N PHE A 350 0.06 15.66 1.59
CA PHE A 350 0.74 16.69 2.38
C PHE A 350 1.92 17.24 1.58
N ASP A 351 1.83 18.52 1.19
CA ASP A 351 2.95 19.25 0.63
C ASP A 351 3.57 20.11 1.76
N PRO A 352 4.81 19.81 2.18
CA PRO A 352 5.46 20.58 3.25
C PRO A 352 5.56 22.08 2.98
N LYS A 353 5.56 22.50 1.71
CA LYS A 353 5.59 23.91 1.32
C LYS A 353 4.25 24.60 1.46
N VAL A 354 3.16 23.85 1.36
CA VAL A 354 1.77 24.36 1.39
C VAL A 354 1.12 24.05 2.74
N ASN A 355 1.35 22.85 3.26
CA ASN A 355 0.70 22.33 4.46
C ASN A 355 1.63 22.24 5.66
N GLY A 356 2.91 22.57 5.48
CA GLY A 356 3.90 22.60 6.56
C GLY A 356 3.84 23.88 7.37
N PHE A 357 4.53 23.89 8.49
CA PHE A 357 4.67 25.06 9.32
C PHE A 357 5.43 26.18 8.58
N SER A 358 4.97 27.41 8.71
CA SER A 358 5.58 28.59 8.07
C SER A 358 6.89 29.05 8.73
N PHE A 359 7.35 28.41 9.79
CA PHE A 359 8.54 28.77 10.53
C PHE A 359 9.65 27.72 10.39
N LYS A 360 10.89 28.19 10.52
CA LYS A 360 12.06 27.31 10.45
C LYS A 360 12.19 26.50 11.73
N ASN A 361 12.58 25.23 11.55
CA ASN A 361 12.94 24.38 12.66
C ASN A 361 14.24 24.92 13.34
N PHE A 362 14.20 25.12 14.65
CA PHE A 362 15.34 25.60 15.42
C PHE A 362 15.96 24.42 16.18
N ARG A 363 17.26 24.25 16.02
CA ARG A 363 18.04 23.35 16.86
C ARG A 363 18.27 24.06 18.20
N THR A 364 17.66 23.53 19.27
CA THR A 364 18.04 23.99 20.64
C THR A 364 19.32 23.30 21.06
N THR A 365 20.12 23.95 21.88
CA THR A 365 21.40 23.43 22.42
C THR A 365 21.24 22.26 23.38
N THR A 366 20.02 21.87 23.70
CA THR A 366 19.66 20.74 24.53
C THR A 366 19.02 19.67 23.68
N THR A 367 19.35 18.43 23.93
CA THR A 367 19.12 17.15 23.23
C THR A 367 17.75 16.83 22.65
N ALA A 368 16.78 17.71 22.68
CA ALA A 368 15.48 17.53 22.05
C ALA A 368 15.36 18.44 20.81
N SER A 369 15.28 17.85 19.63
CA SER A 369 14.97 18.61 18.43
C SER A 369 13.48 18.97 18.41
N VAL A 370 13.16 20.16 17.94
CA VAL A 370 11.78 20.61 17.71
C VAL A 370 11.09 19.76 16.63
N ASP A 371 11.89 19.04 15.82
CA ASP A 371 11.45 18.15 14.75
C ASP A 371 10.40 17.13 15.19
N PHE A 372 10.63 16.50 16.34
CA PHE A 372 9.70 15.49 16.85
C PHE A 372 8.35 16.13 17.23
N GLY A 373 8.39 17.28 17.89
CA GLY A 373 7.18 18.02 18.25
C GLY A 373 6.38 18.45 17.02
N MET A 374 7.07 18.98 16.00
CA MET A 374 6.45 19.38 14.74
C MET A 374 5.83 18.18 14.01
N ALA A 375 6.52 17.05 13.96
CA ALA A 375 6.00 15.84 13.33
C ALA A 375 4.76 15.29 14.05
N VAL A 376 4.76 15.29 15.39
CA VAL A 376 3.61 14.88 16.20
C VAL A 376 2.43 15.81 15.99
N MET A 377 2.65 17.12 16.01
CA MET A 377 1.59 18.12 15.77
C MET A 377 1.01 18.02 14.37
N ALA A 378 1.85 17.88 13.34
CA ALA A 378 1.40 17.68 11.96
C ALA A 378 0.58 16.40 11.81
N ARG A 379 1.01 15.29 12.45
CA ARG A 379 0.26 14.05 12.51
C ARG A 379 -1.09 14.24 13.17
N ASP A 380 -1.13 14.87 14.34
CA ASP A 380 -2.35 15.02 15.12
C ASP A 380 -3.34 15.98 14.44
N TRP A 381 -2.84 17.01 13.78
CA TRP A 381 -3.66 17.86 12.92
C TRP A 381 -4.24 17.08 11.73
N TYR A 382 -3.41 16.31 11.04
CA TYR A 382 -3.84 15.44 9.92
C TYR A 382 -4.89 14.42 10.34
N LEU A 383 -4.75 13.85 11.55
CA LEU A 383 -5.72 12.90 12.12
C LEU A 383 -6.99 13.59 12.65
N GLY A 384 -7.07 14.92 12.60
CA GLY A 384 -8.20 15.70 13.12
C GLY A 384 -8.25 15.78 14.64
N ASN A 385 -7.18 15.39 15.34
CA ASN A 385 -7.07 15.49 16.79
C ASN A 385 -6.83 16.93 17.28
N VAL A 386 -6.29 17.78 16.40
CA VAL A 386 -6.09 19.21 16.64
C VAL A 386 -6.92 19.98 15.63
N LYS A 387 -7.78 20.88 16.11
CA LYS A 387 -8.77 21.62 15.28
C LYS A 387 -8.35 23.04 14.94
N THR A 388 -7.15 23.46 15.24
CA THR A 388 -6.63 24.78 14.91
C THR A 388 -6.00 24.81 13.53
N SER A 389 -5.98 25.96 12.88
CA SER A 389 -5.22 26.14 11.64
C SER A 389 -3.72 26.05 11.93
N LEU A 390 -2.93 25.48 11.01
CA LEU A 390 -1.48 25.39 11.15
C LEU A 390 -0.79 26.78 11.28
N GLY A 391 -1.48 27.85 10.94
CA GLY A 391 -1.00 29.21 11.08
C GLY A 391 -1.23 29.82 12.47
N ASP A 392 -2.03 29.16 13.32
CA ASP A 392 -2.37 29.64 14.67
C ASP A 392 -1.58 28.89 15.77
N ILE A 393 -0.67 28.02 15.40
CA ILE A 393 0.28 27.30 16.23
C ILE A 393 1.67 27.93 16.04
#